data_2f55a8a20b9063aa6cc39867472ba5b4
#
_entry.id   2f55a8a20b9063aa6cc39867472ba5b4
#
_cell.length_a   1.000
_cell.length_b   1.000
_cell.length_c   1.000
_cell.angle_alpha   90.00
_cell.angle_beta   90.00
_cell.angle_gamma   90.00
#
_symmetry.space_group_name_H-M   'P 1'
#
loop_
_entity.id
_entity.type
_entity.pdbx_description
1 polymer ?
#
loop_
_entity_poly.entity_id
_entity_poly.type
_entity_poly.pdbx_seq_one_letter_code
_entity_poly.pdbx_strand_id
1 'polypeptide(L)'
;MTLIDHRKIVESIVKAIEGEESVQGVFLSGSLIDGNKDQFSDIDLGIASINNEETFEKAYSLRHAIMEAVGKPIDSVERGWENCKMVAVLYGRSQFPPLGLEVDVIFSQLRHVSEQMPYADYEIVFDRSGTLRQALAKLSRRKPKEEVQKEIRLHLAWCPFYVHDALKACERGDSPPFHTLLDEIRKQVFFAAAASRDQQVHGSKRGLKYLSASERLAFESSYHGFNKGTIQKLTDLYVAKLKELEVRYQVGPDVEQLQRTLKELL
;
A
#
# COMPACT_ATOMS: atom_id res chain seq x y z
N MET A 1 -9.02 6.87 -27.17
CA MET A 1 -8.14 5.98 -26.39
C MET A 1 -9.05 5.07 -25.59
N THR A 2 -9.00 3.75 -25.79
CA THR A 2 -9.91 2.81 -25.09
C THR A 2 -9.38 2.66 -23.66
N LEU A 3 -10.20 2.97 -22.67
CA LEU A 3 -9.87 2.76 -21.27
C LEU A 3 -9.82 1.26 -20.97
N ILE A 4 -8.91 0.85 -20.09
CA ILE A 4 -8.82 -0.53 -19.60
C ILE A 4 -10.09 -0.86 -18.82
N ASP A 5 -10.80 -1.90 -19.26
CA ASP A 5 -11.95 -2.43 -18.54
C ASP A 5 -11.52 -3.52 -17.55
N HIS A 6 -11.05 -3.06 -16.38
CA HIS A 6 -10.58 -3.93 -15.31
C HIS A 6 -11.62 -4.98 -14.90
N ARG A 7 -12.93 -4.64 -14.95
CA ARG A 7 -14.00 -5.58 -14.58
C ARG A 7 -14.09 -6.75 -15.53
N LYS A 8 -14.04 -6.51 -16.82
CA LYS A 8 -14.03 -7.59 -17.82
C LYS A 8 -12.82 -8.49 -17.68
N ILE A 9 -11.65 -7.94 -17.34
CA ILE A 9 -10.46 -8.74 -17.10
C ILE A 9 -10.65 -9.64 -15.87
N VAL A 10 -11.18 -9.09 -14.79
CA VAL A 10 -11.49 -9.87 -13.57
C VAL A 10 -12.51 -10.96 -13.86
N GLU A 11 -13.57 -10.66 -14.61
CA GLU A 11 -14.58 -11.66 -15.04
C GLU A 11 -13.93 -12.78 -15.87
N SER A 12 -13.01 -12.46 -16.77
CA SER A 12 -12.28 -13.46 -17.57
C SER A 12 -11.41 -14.35 -16.69
N ILE A 13 -10.71 -13.76 -15.70
CA ILE A 13 -9.92 -14.53 -14.71
C ILE A 13 -10.82 -15.47 -13.91
N VAL A 14 -11.91 -14.96 -13.34
CA VAL A 14 -12.83 -15.78 -12.54
C VAL A 14 -13.37 -16.93 -13.39
N LYS A 15 -13.84 -16.68 -14.61
CA LYS A 15 -14.34 -17.69 -15.53
C LYS A 15 -13.33 -18.79 -15.84
N ALA A 16 -12.04 -18.46 -15.89
CA ALA A 16 -10.97 -19.43 -16.15
C ALA A 16 -10.75 -20.41 -14.98
N ILE A 17 -11.14 -20.03 -13.73
CA ILE A 17 -10.81 -20.80 -12.54
C ILE A 17 -12.00 -21.19 -11.67
N GLU A 18 -13.20 -20.64 -11.89
CA GLU A 18 -14.38 -20.92 -11.07
C GLU A 18 -14.85 -22.39 -11.11
N GLY A 19 -14.53 -23.12 -12.18
CA GLY A 19 -14.79 -24.53 -12.33
C GLY A 19 -13.93 -25.43 -11.42
N GLU A 20 -12.80 -24.93 -10.94
CA GLU A 20 -11.81 -25.70 -10.20
C GLU A 20 -12.21 -25.84 -8.72
N GLU A 21 -12.36 -27.08 -8.24
CA GLU A 21 -12.78 -27.36 -6.85
C GLU A 21 -11.78 -26.85 -5.82
N SER A 22 -10.49 -26.72 -6.18
CA SER A 22 -9.44 -26.16 -5.33
C SER A 22 -9.65 -24.68 -4.99
N VAL A 23 -10.42 -23.95 -5.83
CA VAL A 23 -10.74 -22.54 -5.62
C VAL A 23 -12.05 -22.41 -4.83
N GLN A 24 -11.97 -21.87 -3.63
CA GLN A 24 -13.11 -21.61 -2.76
C GLN A 24 -13.68 -20.20 -2.92
N GLY A 25 -12.85 -19.25 -3.32
CA GLY A 25 -13.31 -17.91 -3.59
C GLY A 25 -12.24 -17.01 -4.17
N VAL A 26 -12.70 -15.90 -4.76
CA VAL A 26 -11.88 -14.84 -5.35
C VAL A 26 -12.39 -13.50 -4.86
N PHE A 27 -11.49 -12.63 -4.48
CA PHE A 27 -11.81 -11.27 -4.06
C PHE A 27 -10.84 -10.25 -4.66
N LEU A 28 -11.33 -9.05 -4.85
CA LEU A 28 -10.56 -7.88 -5.23
C LEU A 28 -10.17 -7.08 -3.99
N SER A 29 -9.03 -6.42 -4.07
CA SER A 29 -8.55 -5.45 -3.09
C SER A 29 -7.91 -4.25 -3.78
N GLY A 30 -7.22 -3.43 -3.01
CA GLY A 30 -6.43 -2.32 -3.55
C GLY A 30 -7.27 -1.23 -4.21
N SER A 31 -6.66 -0.57 -5.18
CA SER A 31 -7.19 0.68 -5.75
C SER A 31 -8.52 0.55 -6.50
N LEU A 32 -8.85 -0.63 -6.96
CA LEU A 32 -10.13 -0.89 -7.63
C LEU A 32 -11.32 -0.81 -6.68
N ILE A 33 -11.09 -0.99 -5.37
CA ILE A 33 -12.12 -1.10 -4.33
C ILE A 33 -12.14 0.11 -3.40
N ASP A 34 -11.00 0.70 -3.09
CA ASP A 34 -10.85 1.78 -2.10
C ASP A 34 -11.32 3.17 -2.60
N GLY A 35 -11.97 3.23 -3.77
CA GLY A 35 -12.45 4.47 -4.38
C GLY A 35 -11.37 5.32 -5.07
N ASN A 36 -10.15 4.78 -5.24
CA ASN A 36 -9.02 5.45 -5.90
C ASN A 36 -8.75 4.92 -7.31
N LYS A 37 -9.70 4.20 -7.90
CA LYS A 37 -9.60 3.66 -9.26
C LYS A 37 -9.34 4.75 -10.28
N ASP A 38 -8.33 4.54 -11.10
CA ASP A 38 -8.05 5.31 -12.31
C ASP A 38 -7.63 4.39 -13.47
N GLN A 39 -7.30 4.96 -14.61
CA GLN A 39 -6.88 4.20 -15.80
C GLN A 39 -5.51 3.51 -15.65
N PHE A 40 -4.78 3.80 -14.59
CA PHE A 40 -3.45 3.24 -14.30
C PHE A 40 -3.50 2.30 -13.10
N SER A 41 -4.69 1.95 -12.63
CA SER A 41 -4.85 1.05 -11.49
C SER A 41 -4.46 -0.36 -11.88
N ASP A 42 -3.69 -0.99 -10.99
CA ASP A 42 -3.37 -2.42 -11.05
C ASP A 42 -4.61 -3.26 -10.68
N ILE A 43 -4.58 -4.55 -10.96
CA ILE A 43 -5.59 -5.50 -10.49
C ILE A 43 -4.98 -6.32 -9.35
N ASP A 44 -5.46 -6.11 -8.13
CA ASP A 44 -5.07 -6.86 -6.94
C ASP A 44 -6.13 -7.93 -6.63
N LEU A 45 -5.80 -9.21 -6.87
CA LEU A 45 -6.67 -10.36 -6.64
C LEU A 45 -6.19 -11.24 -5.49
N GLY A 46 -7.12 -11.66 -4.64
CA GLY A 46 -6.91 -12.75 -3.71
C GLY A 46 -7.67 -14.00 -4.13
N ILE A 47 -6.99 -15.14 -4.13
CA ILE A 47 -7.58 -16.46 -4.43
C ILE A 47 -7.47 -17.32 -3.17
N ALA A 48 -8.60 -17.74 -2.64
CA ALA A 48 -8.68 -18.60 -1.47
C ALA A 48 -8.89 -20.06 -1.86
N SER A 49 -8.06 -20.95 -1.32
CA SER A 49 -8.18 -22.39 -1.46
C SER A 49 -8.75 -23.06 -0.20
N ILE A 50 -9.10 -24.33 -0.28
CA ILE A 50 -9.39 -25.17 0.90
C ILE A 50 -8.16 -25.21 1.83
N ASN A 51 -8.41 -25.44 3.13
CA ASN A 51 -7.38 -25.45 4.17
C ASN A 51 -6.55 -26.74 4.18
N ASN A 52 -5.96 -27.12 3.06
CA ASN A 52 -4.96 -28.18 2.97
C ASN A 52 -3.93 -27.88 1.87
N GLU A 53 -2.74 -28.45 1.99
CA GLU A 53 -1.61 -28.12 1.12
C GLU A 53 -1.82 -28.61 -0.31
N GLU A 54 -2.39 -29.78 -0.51
CA GLU A 54 -2.62 -30.32 -1.86
C GLU A 54 -3.55 -29.43 -2.67
N THR A 55 -4.68 -28.99 -2.08
CA THR A 55 -5.62 -28.09 -2.77
C THR A 55 -5.04 -26.68 -2.94
N PHE A 56 -4.19 -26.22 -2.00
CA PHE A 56 -3.47 -24.96 -2.15
C PHE A 56 -2.52 -25.00 -3.34
N GLU A 57 -1.71 -26.07 -3.49
CA GLU A 57 -0.82 -26.20 -4.64
C GLU A 57 -1.59 -26.34 -5.96
N LYS A 58 -2.73 -27.02 -5.97
CA LYS A 58 -3.62 -27.09 -7.13
C LYS A 58 -4.16 -25.69 -7.49
N ALA A 59 -4.66 -24.94 -6.51
CA ALA A 59 -5.11 -23.56 -6.75
C ALA A 59 -3.97 -22.66 -7.28
N TYR A 60 -2.78 -22.79 -6.69
CA TYR A 60 -1.61 -22.03 -7.16
C TYR A 60 -1.18 -22.40 -8.57
N SER A 61 -1.33 -23.66 -8.98
CA SER A 61 -0.99 -24.09 -10.36
C SER A 61 -1.85 -23.40 -11.42
N LEU A 62 -3.05 -22.89 -11.05
CA LEU A 62 -3.95 -22.15 -11.93
C LEU A 62 -3.42 -20.78 -12.36
N ARG A 63 -2.33 -20.29 -11.76
CA ARG A 63 -1.72 -19.00 -12.13
C ARG A 63 -1.45 -18.87 -13.63
N HIS A 64 -1.11 -19.96 -14.30
CA HIS A 64 -0.89 -19.97 -15.76
C HIS A 64 -2.21 -19.72 -16.53
N ALA A 65 -3.29 -20.38 -16.14
CA ALA A 65 -4.62 -20.15 -16.73
C ALA A 65 -5.10 -18.72 -16.48
N ILE A 66 -4.80 -18.15 -15.31
CA ILE A 66 -5.09 -16.76 -14.98
C ILE A 66 -4.30 -15.82 -15.89
N MET A 67 -3.01 -16.05 -16.07
CA MET A 67 -2.18 -15.24 -16.96
C MET A 67 -2.72 -15.25 -18.39
N GLU A 68 -3.06 -16.43 -18.91
CA GLU A 68 -3.60 -16.60 -20.27
C GLU A 68 -4.97 -15.94 -20.44
N ALA A 69 -5.83 -15.98 -19.41
CA ALA A 69 -7.15 -15.34 -19.43
C ALA A 69 -7.07 -13.81 -19.57
N VAL A 70 -5.99 -13.19 -19.11
CA VAL A 70 -5.73 -11.74 -19.25
C VAL A 70 -5.11 -11.43 -20.63
N GLY A 71 -4.15 -12.26 -21.06
CA GLY A 71 -3.44 -12.06 -22.31
C GLY A 71 -2.03 -12.65 -22.31
N LYS A 72 -1.18 -12.15 -23.19
CA LYS A 72 0.22 -12.58 -23.26
C LYS A 72 1.07 -11.72 -22.32
N PRO A 73 1.58 -12.27 -21.22
CA PRO A 73 2.46 -11.52 -20.31
C PRO A 73 3.78 -11.16 -20.99
N ILE A 74 4.37 -10.04 -20.57
CA ILE A 74 5.75 -9.67 -20.96
C ILE A 74 6.74 -10.08 -19.89
N ASP A 75 6.31 -10.16 -18.63
CA ASP A 75 7.13 -10.63 -17.51
C ASP A 75 6.26 -11.07 -16.34
N SER A 76 6.83 -11.86 -15.41
CA SER A 76 6.18 -12.23 -14.17
C SER A 76 7.20 -12.53 -13.07
N VAL A 77 6.81 -12.26 -11.83
CA VAL A 77 7.60 -12.56 -10.62
C VAL A 77 6.74 -13.38 -9.66
N GLU A 78 7.30 -14.49 -9.18
CA GLU A 78 6.67 -15.33 -8.16
C GLU A 78 7.37 -15.13 -6.81
N ARG A 79 6.59 -15.04 -5.72
CA ARG A 79 7.08 -14.96 -4.35
C ARG A 79 6.25 -15.88 -3.45
N GLY A 80 6.92 -16.52 -2.48
CA GLY A 80 6.25 -17.32 -1.47
C GLY A 80 6.57 -16.79 -0.07
N TRP A 81 5.56 -16.86 0.81
CA TRP A 81 5.68 -16.67 2.25
C TRP A 81 5.10 -17.90 2.94
N GLU A 82 5.25 -18.01 4.24
CA GLU A 82 4.82 -19.18 5.02
C GLU A 82 3.38 -19.64 4.71
N ASN A 83 2.45 -18.69 4.53
CA ASN A 83 1.01 -18.97 4.42
C ASN A 83 0.39 -18.54 3.08
N CYS A 84 1.19 -18.08 2.12
CA CYS A 84 0.71 -17.65 0.81
C CYS A 84 1.77 -17.65 -0.27
N LYS A 85 1.31 -17.63 -1.51
CA LYS A 85 2.12 -17.40 -2.71
C LYS A 85 1.52 -16.27 -3.52
N MET A 86 2.36 -15.49 -4.16
CA MET A 86 1.97 -14.39 -5.01
C MET A 86 2.60 -14.54 -6.39
N VAL A 87 1.87 -14.16 -7.40
CA VAL A 87 2.40 -13.89 -8.72
C VAL A 87 2.02 -12.47 -9.13
N ALA A 88 3.04 -11.66 -9.46
CA ALA A 88 2.87 -10.37 -10.10
C ALA A 88 3.14 -10.52 -11.59
N VAL A 89 2.24 -10.06 -12.44
CA VAL A 89 2.29 -10.26 -13.90
C VAL A 89 2.19 -8.92 -14.61
N LEU A 90 3.12 -8.67 -15.52
CA LEU A 90 3.11 -7.49 -16.37
C LEU A 90 2.63 -7.81 -17.78
N TYR A 91 1.71 -7.00 -18.29
CA TYR A 91 1.23 -7.02 -19.66
C TYR A 91 1.61 -5.75 -20.38
N GLY A 92 2.04 -5.89 -21.64
CA GLY A 92 2.58 -4.78 -22.40
C GLY A 92 1.54 -3.77 -22.85
N ARG A 93 2.02 -2.53 -23.11
CA ARG A 93 1.18 -1.42 -23.62
C ARG A 93 0.52 -1.69 -24.97
N SER A 94 0.99 -2.66 -25.74
CA SER A 94 0.36 -3.08 -26.99
C SER A 94 -0.99 -3.76 -26.76
N GLN A 95 -1.16 -4.42 -25.60
CA GLN A 95 -2.41 -5.04 -25.18
C GLN A 95 -3.23 -4.08 -24.31
N PHE A 96 -2.57 -3.32 -23.44
CA PHE A 96 -3.19 -2.42 -22.45
C PHE A 96 -2.56 -1.02 -22.52
N PRO A 97 -2.94 -0.17 -23.51
CA PRO A 97 -2.46 1.19 -23.57
C PRO A 97 -3.01 2.07 -22.44
N PRO A 98 -2.28 3.11 -21.98
CA PRO A 98 -1.00 3.59 -22.54
C PRO A 98 0.25 2.97 -21.91
N LEU A 99 0.17 2.36 -20.71
CA LEU A 99 1.35 1.94 -19.94
C LEU A 99 1.51 0.42 -19.81
N GLY A 100 0.50 -0.35 -20.19
CA GLY A 100 0.41 -1.77 -19.85
C GLY A 100 -0.55 -1.98 -18.67
N LEU A 101 -0.55 -3.19 -18.12
CA LEU A 101 -1.33 -3.58 -16.95
C LEU A 101 -0.49 -4.47 -16.05
N GLU A 102 -0.54 -4.21 -14.75
CA GLU A 102 -0.04 -5.10 -13.70
C GLU A 102 -1.22 -5.86 -13.08
N VAL A 103 -1.05 -7.16 -12.89
CA VAL A 103 -2.02 -8.02 -12.20
C VAL A 103 -1.30 -8.77 -11.10
N ASP A 104 -1.65 -8.47 -9.87
CA ASP A 104 -1.14 -9.12 -8.67
C ASP A 104 -2.13 -10.14 -8.15
N VAL A 105 -1.72 -11.40 -8.06
CA VAL A 105 -2.56 -12.49 -7.57
C VAL A 105 -1.92 -13.14 -6.35
N ILE A 106 -2.60 -13.04 -5.21
CA ILE A 106 -2.21 -13.67 -3.96
C ILE A 106 -3.04 -14.92 -3.75
N PHE A 107 -2.40 -16.06 -3.62
CA PHE A 107 -3.00 -17.33 -3.29
C PHE A 107 -2.80 -17.64 -1.81
N SER A 108 -3.88 -18.03 -1.12
CA SER A 108 -3.81 -18.43 0.27
C SER A 108 -4.86 -19.47 0.63
N GLN A 109 -4.64 -20.21 1.71
CA GLN A 109 -5.69 -21.03 2.29
C GLN A 109 -6.71 -20.14 3.01
N LEU A 110 -7.99 -20.52 3.02
CA LEU A 110 -9.09 -19.74 3.63
C LEU A 110 -8.79 -19.27 5.06
N ARG A 111 -8.12 -20.12 5.86
CA ARG A 111 -7.77 -19.80 7.27
C ARG A 111 -6.78 -18.65 7.39
N HIS A 112 -5.98 -18.38 6.35
CA HIS A 112 -4.92 -17.38 6.33
C HIS A 112 -5.28 -16.11 5.57
N VAL A 113 -6.43 -16.06 4.88
CA VAL A 113 -6.85 -14.87 4.11
C VAL A 113 -6.87 -13.61 4.97
N SER A 114 -7.34 -13.71 6.22
CA SER A 114 -7.40 -12.57 7.13
C SER A 114 -6.04 -12.09 7.64
N GLU A 115 -5.03 -12.95 7.65
CA GLU A 115 -3.68 -12.61 8.12
C GLU A 115 -2.92 -11.75 7.11
N GLN A 116 -3.24 -11.92 5.83
CA GLN A 116 -2.51 -11.29 4.74
C GLN A 116 -2.95 -9.87 4.43
N MET A 117 -4.20 -9.56 4.73
CA MET A 117 -4.81 -8.26 4.43
C MET A 117 -5.65 -7.77 5.61
N PRO A 118 -5.07 -7.62 6.81
CA PRO A 118 -5.85 -7.43 8.05
C PRO A 118 -6.70 -6.16 8.06
N TYR A 119 -6.38 -5.16 7.20
CA TYR A 119 -7.02 -3.84 7.20
C TYR A 119 -7.38 -3.35 5.80
N ALA A 120 -7.66 -4.23 4.84
CA ALA A 120 -7.99 -3.84 3.48
C ALA A 120 -9.50 -3.80 3.23
N ASP A 121 -9.94 -2.88 2.38
CA ASP A 121 -11.22 -3.01 1.72
C ASP A 121 -11.14 -4.12 0.67
N TYR A 122 -12.23 -4.88 0.51
CA TYR A 122 -12.32 -5.98 -0.43
C TYR A 122 -13.70 -6.05 -1.07
N GLU A 123 -13.75 -6.64 -2.25
CA GLU A 123 -14.99 -7.03 -2.95
C GLU A 123 -14.90 -8.50 -3.34
N ILE A 124 -15.84 -9.30 -2.87
CA ILE A 124 -15.93 -10.71 -3.25
C ILE A 124 -16.52 -10.79 -4.66
N VAL A 125 -15.75 -11.38 -5.58
CA VAL A 125 -16.18 -11.59 -6.98
C VAL A 125 -16.64 -13.03 -7.24
N PHE A 126 -16.15 -13.98 -6.44
CA PHE A 126 -16.58 -15.37 -6.45
C PHE A 126 -16.49 -15.98 -5.05
N ASP A 127 -17.51 -16.74 -4.62
CA ASP A 127 -17.50 -17.44 -3.33
C ASP A 127 -18.35 -18.72 -3.46
N ARG A 128 -17.68 -19.85 -3.54
CA ARG A 128 -18.31 -21.16 -3.84
C ARG A 128 -19.32 -21.60 -2.78
N SER A 129 -19.02 -21.35 -1.53
CA SER A 129 -19.77 -21.91 -0.39
C SER A 129 -20.15 -20.87 0.69
N GLY A 130 -19.87 -19.60 0.45
CA GLY A 130 -20.03 -18.54 1.45
C GLY A 130 -18.91 -18.51 2.51
N THR A 131 -17.92 -19.42 2.42
CA THR A 131 -16.86 -19.51 3.40
C THR A 131 -15.84 -18.39 3.29
N LEU A 132 -15.55 -17.90 2.08
CA LEU A 132 -14.71 -16.73 1.89
C LEU A 132 -15.32 -15.50 2.55
N ARG A 133 -16.62 -15.27 2.38
CA ARG A 133 -17.36 -14.18 3.03
C ARG A 133 -17.23 -14.25 4.56
N GLN A 134 -17.33 -15.44 5.14
CA GLN A 134 -17.16 -15.64 6.59
C GLN A 134 -15.73 -15.36 7.05
N ALA A 135 -14.73 -15.76 6.26
CA ALA A 135 -13.32 -15.48 6.55
C ALA A 135 -13.03 -13.97 6.49
N LEU A 136 -13.50 -13.30 5.44
CA LEU A 136 -13.29 -11.86 5.23
C LEU A 136 -14.13 -10.99 6.18
N ALA A 137 -15.26 -11.47 6.68
CA ALA A 137 -16.07 -10.73 7.66
C ALA A 137 -15.36 -10.53 9.01
N LYS A 138 -14.31 -11.32 9.28
CA LYS A 138 -13.46 -11.17 10.47
C LYS A 138 -12.43 -10.05 10.32
N LEU A 139 -12.25 -9.53 9.11
CA LEU A 139 -11.30 -8.44 8.86
C LEU A 139 -11.81 -7.13 9.44
N SER A 140 -10.92 -6.42 10.11
CA SER A 140 -11.16 -5.02 10.44
C SER A 140 -10.79 -4.17 9.22
N ARG A 141 -11.73 -3.35 8.74
CA ARG A 141 -11.44 -2.39 7.66
C ARG A 141 -10.54 -1.25 8.12
N ARG A 142 -10.27 -1.15 9.42
CA ARG A 142 -9.48 -0.08 10.02
C ARG A 142 -8.51 -0.65 11.03
N LYS A 143 -7.30 -0.14 10.97
CA LYS A 143 -6.26 -0.41 11.95
C LYS A 143 -6.73 0.07 13.34
N PRO A 144 -6.60 -0.74 14.41
CA PRO A 144 -6.94 -0.32 15.76
C PRO A 144 -6.23 0.97 16.14
N LYS A 145 -6.92 1.82 16.92
CA LYS A 145 -6.38 3.12 17.34
C LYS A 145 -5.05 2.99 18.05
N GLU A 146 -4.90 1.97 18.87
CA GLU A 146 -3.69 1.67 19.64
C GLU A 146 -2.51 1.33 18.74
N GLU A 147 -2.76 0.61 17.65
CA GLU A 147 -1.71 0.30 16.66
C GLU A 147 -1.29 1.53 15.89
N VAL A 148 -2.25 2.37 15.46
CA VAL A 148 -1.94 3.65 14.80
C VAL A 148 -1.14 4.56 15.75
N GLN A 149 -1.54 4.63 17.03
CA GLN A 149 -0.82 5.39 18.05
C GLN A 149 0.63 4.89 18.23
N LYS A 150 0.81 3.56 18.30
CA LYS A 150 2.14 2.94 18.40
C LYS A 150 3.02 3.27 17.19
N GLU A 151 2.44 3.27 16.00
CA GLU A 151 3.15 3.59 14.77
C GLU A 151 3.51 5.09 14.71
N ILE A 152 2.61 5.98 15.13
CA ILE A 152 2.92 7.42 15.28
C ILE A 152 4.13 7.60 16.21
N ARG A 153 4.13 6.96 17.38
CA ARG A 153 5.25 7.06 18.33
C ARG A 153 6.56 6.53 17.76
N LEU A 154 6.51 5.46 16.98
CA LEU A 154 7.69 4.94 16.29
C LEU A 154 8.23 5.95 15.28
N HIS A 155 7.37 6.58 14.49
CA HIS A 155 7.75 7.63 13.55
C HIS A 155 8.33 8.86 14.24
N LEU A 156 7.70 9.29 15.35
CA LEU A 156 8.20 10.39 16.18
C LEU A 156 9.61 10.11 16.71
N ALA A 157 9.86 8.88 17.16
CA ALA A 157 11.17 8.48 17.68
C ALA A 157 12.27 8.47 16.60
N TRP A 158 11.95 8.06 15.36
CA TRP A 158 12.92 7.95 14.28
C TRP A 158 13.16 9.27 13.52
N CYS A 159 12.19 10.18 13.48
CA CYS A 159 12.29 11.42 12.72
C CYS A 159 13.57 12.25 13.03
N PRO A 160 13.97 12.48 14.30
CA PRO A 160 15.19 13.22 14.59
C PRO A 160 16.46 12.57 14.00
N PHE A 161 16.52 11.25 13.97
CA PHE A 161 17.66 10.53 13.40
C PHE A 161 17.71 10.70 11.87
N TYR A 162 16.60 10.61 11.18
CA TYR A 162 16.54 10.88 9.73
C TYR A 162 16.94 12.33 9.42
N VAL A 163 16.48 13.29 10.22
CA VAL A 163 16.85 14.70 10.08
C VAL A 163 18.36 14.91 10.30
N HIS A 164 18.90 14.36 11.38
CA HIS A 164 20.32 14.47 11.70
C HIS A 164 21.21 13.86 10.61
N ASP A 165 20.85 12.68 10.13
CA ASP A 165 21.60 12.01 9.07
C ASP A 165 21.45 12.71 7.72
N ALA A 166 20.28 13.29 7.41
CA ALA A 166 20.10 14.14 6.23
C ALA A 166 20.94 15.42 6.29
N LEU A 167 21.07 16.04 7.46
CA LEU A 167 21.97 17.17 7.67
C LEU A 167 23.42 16.79 7.41
N LYS A 168 23.86 15.65 7.93
CA LYS A 168 25.24 15.14 7.66
C LYS A 168 25.47 14.88 6.18
N ALA A 169 24.50 14.29 5.48
CA ALA A 169 24.59 14.06 4.04
C ALA A 169 24.66 15.39 3.28
N CYS A 170 23.86 16.39 3.70
CA CYS A 170 23.90 17.73 3.14
C CYS A 170 25.28 18.40 3.29
N GLU A 171 25.86 18.38 4.49
CA GLU A 171 27.17 18.96 4.77
C GLU A 171 28.31 18.26 4.01
N ARG A 172 28.16 16.97 3.71
CA ARG A 172 29.12 16.19 2.91
C ARG A 172 28.96 16.38 1.40
N GLY A 173 27.92 17.04 0.94
CA GLY A 173 27.59 17.13 -0.47
C GLY A 173 27.05 15.81 -1.06
N ASP A 174 26.53 14.90 -0.22
CA ASP A 174 26.12 13.54 -0.60
C ASP A 174 24.62 13.48 -0.85
N SER A 175 24.25 13.78 -2.10
CA SER A 175 22.84 13.90 -2.52
C SER A 175 22.03 12.58 -2.44
N PRO A 176 22.52 11.38 -2.84
CA PRO A 176 21.73 10.16 -2.78
C PRO A 176 21.22 9.82 -1.37
N PRO A 177 22.06 9.69 -0.31
CA PRO A 177 21.57 9.41 1.03
C PRO A 177 20.69 10.53 1.59
N PHE A 178 20.95 11.81 1.25
CA PHE A 178 20.08 12.92 1.61
C PHE A 178 18.64 12.68 1.17
N HIS A 179 18.42 12.39 -0.11
CA HIS A 179 17.08 12.17 -0.64
C HIS A 179 16.43 10.89 -0.11
N THR A 180 17.22 9.82 0.11
CA THR A 180 16.71 8.58 0.73
C THR A 180 16.17 8.85 2.15
N LEU A 181 16.89 9.63 2.94
CA LEU A 181 16.47 9.98 4.31
C LEU A 181 15.24 10.90 4.31
N LEU A 182 15.17 11.86 3.36
CA LEU A 182 13.96 12.66 3.20
C LEU A 182 12.76 11.84 2.76
N ASP A 183 12.96 10.76 1.99
CA ASP A 183 11.86 9.87 1.60
C ASP A 183 11.24 9.18 2.82
N GLU A 184 12.03 8.84 3.85
CA GLU A 184 11.48 8.32 5.10
C GLU A 184 10.60 9.37 5.81
N ILE A 185 11.01 10.64 5.84
CA ILE A 185 10.20 11.73 6.41
C ILE A 185 8.94 11.97 5.55
N ARG A 186 9.03 11.91 4.22
CA ARG A 186 7.89 12.02 3.30
C ARG A 186 6.84 10.95 3.53
N LYS A 187 7.26 9.69 3.75
CA LYS A 187 6.36 8.58 4.12
C LYS A 187 5.63 8.88 5.43
N GLN A 188 6.35 9.44 6.42
CA GLN A 188 5.75 9.82 7.71
C GLN A 188 4.73 10.96 7.56
N VAL A 189 4.98 11.95 6.69
CA VAL A 189 4.00 13.01 6.35
C VAL A 189 2.73 12.40 5.78
N PHE A 190 2.84 11.48 4.83
CA PHE A 190 1.66 10.82 4.24
C PHE A 190 0.90 9.98 5.26
N PHE A 191 1.62 9.24 6.10
CA PHE A 191 1.01 8.47 7.17
C PHE A 191 0.21 9.37 8.13
N ALA A 192 0.81 10.46 8.61
CA ALA A 192 0.14 11.39 9.51
C ALA A 192 -1.08 12.06 8.83
N ALA A 193 -0.94 12.48 7.56
CA ALA A 193 -2.03 13.09 6.81
C ALA A 193 -3.20 12.12 6.51
N ALA A 194 -2.93 10.85 6.32
CA ALA A 194 -3.97 9.83 6.18
C ALA A 194 -4.64 9.51 7.52
N ALA A 195 -3.85 9.34 8.58
CA ALA A 195 -4.35 9.06 9.92
C ALA A 195 -5.26 10.17 10.44
N SER A 196 -5.00 11.45 10.10
CA SER A 196 -5.88 12.57 10.47
C SER A 196 -7.28 12.47 9.84
N ARG A 197 -7.42 11.71 8.76
CA ARG A 197 -8.68 11.48 8.01
C ARG A 197 -9.25 10.07 8.21
N ASP A 198 -8.77 9.30 9.17
CA ASP A 198 -9.15 7.90 9.36
C ASP A 198 -8.87 7.00 8.15
N GLN A 199 -7.85 7.34 7.39
CA GLN A 199 -7.44 6.59 6.23
C GLN A 199 -6.10 5.90 6.46
N GLN A 200 -5.85 4.84 5.70
CA GLN A 200 -4.56 4.16 5.69
C GLN A 200 -3.81 4.48 4.41
N VAL A 201 -2.49 4.54 4.51
CA VAL A 201 -1.58 4.69 3.36
C VAL A 201 -0.60 3.52 3.38
N HIS A 202 -0.48 2.86 2.25
CA HIS A 202 0.54 1.86 2.02
C HIS A 202 1.75 2.53 1.34
N GLY A 203 2.76 2.87 2.13
CA GLY A 203 3.95 3.56 1.66
C GLY A 203 3.65 4.98 1.17
N SER A 204 4.22 5.36 0.02
CA SER A 204 4.04 6.69 -0.60
C SER A 204 2.97 6.73 -1.70
N LYS A 205 2.39 5.58 -2.05
CA LYS A 205 1.37 5.52 -3.11
C LYS A 205 0.17 6.40 -2.75
N ARG A 206 -0.17 7.35 -3.64
CA ARG A 206 -1.36 8.22 -3.55
C ARG A 206 -1.49 9.08 -2.28
N GLY A 207 -0.40 9.27 -1.51
CA GLY A 207 -0.41 10.07 -0.29
C GLY A 207 -0.76 11.55 -0.51
N LEU A 208 -0.47 12.10 -1.70
CA LEU A 208 -0.74 13.50 -2.05
C LEU A 208 -2.22 13.90 -1.93
N LYS A 209 -3.17 12.97 -2.10
CA LYS A 209 -4.61 13.26 -1.94
C LYS A 209 -5.01 13.66 -0.52
N TYR A 210 -4.18 13.33 0.47
CA TYR A 210 -4.41 13.67 1.88
C TYR A 210 -3.82 15.03 2.27
N LEU A 211 -3.12 15.70 1.36
CA LEU A 211 -2.56 17.03 1.55
C LEU A 211 -3.46 18.09 0.91
N SER A 212 -3.59 19.26 1.52
CA SER A 212 -4.16 20.44 0.91
C SER A 212 -3.28 20.95 -0.25
N ALA A 213 -3.78 21.87 -1.05
CA ALA A 213 -3.01 22.40 -2.18
C ALA A 213 -1.69 23.07 -1.74
N SER A 214 -1.69 23.83 -0.63
CA SER A 214 -0.49 24.46 -0.09
C SER A 214 0.51 23.46 0.49
N GLU A 215 0.00 22.44 1.19
CA GLU A 215 0.82 21.35 1.75
C GLU A 215 1.45 20.49 0.66
N ARG A 216 0.70 20.24 -0.43
CA ARG A 216 1.22 19.54 -1.61
C ARG A 216 2.38 20.29 -2.23
N LEU A 217 2.26 21.62 -2.44
CA LEU A 217 3.35 22.43 -2.96
C LEU A 217 4.59 22.39 -2.05
N ALA A 218 4.42 22.48 -0.73
CA ALA A 218 5.50 22.37 0.23
C ALA A 218 6.17 20.98 0.16
N PHE A 219 5.36 19.93 0.08
CA PHE A 219 5.82 18.54 -0.03
C PHE A 219 6.60 18.30 -1.34
N GLU A 220 6.03 18.69 -2.49
CA GLU A 220 6.64 18.52 -3.81
C GLU A 220 7.95 19.31 -3.94
N SER A 221 8.03 20.52 -3.35
CA SER A 221 9.26 21.31 -3.32
C SER A 221 10.42 20.59 -2.62
N SER A 222 10.14 19.65 -1.74
CA SER A 222 11.15 18.86 -1.02
C SER A 222 11.95 17.91 -1.92
N TYR A 223 11.47 17.60 -3.12
CA TYR A 223 12.18 16.75 -4.08
C TYR A 223 13.28 17.49 -4.87
N HIS A 224 13.22 18.82 -4.90
CA HIS A 224 14.11 19.63 -5.74
C HIS A 224 15.22 20.33 -4.95
N GLY A 225 15.16 20.30 -3.62
CA GLY A 225 16.13 20.96 -2.78
C GLY A 225 17.17 20.01 -2.19
N PHE A 226 18.43 20.41 -2.22
CA PHE A 226 19.54 19.76 -1.51
C PHE A 226 20.16 20.75 -0.54
N ASN A 227 19.46 21.08 0.55
CA ASN A 227 19.88 22.06 1.55
C ASN A 227 19.07 21.92 2.86
N LYS A 228 19.54 22.56 3.92
CA LYS A 228 18.88 22.59 5.24
C LYS A 228 17.44 23.12 5.18
N GLY A 229 17.18 24.13 4.35
CA GLY A 229 15.84 24.69 4.20
C GLY A 229 14.82 23.70 3.66
N THR A 230 15.26 22.72 2.85
CA THR A 230 14.42 21.62 2.38
C THR A 230 14.02 20.69 3.52
N ILE A 231 14.99 20.33 4.39
CA ILE A 231 14.73 19.52 5.59
C ILE A 231 13.74 20.25 6.49
N GLN A 232 13.98 21.53 6.77
CA GLN A 232 13.12 22.37 7.64
C GLN A 232 11.69 22.40 7.15
N LYS A 233 11.46 22.73 5.86
CA LYS A 233 10.11 22.79 5.30
C LYS A 233 9.35 21.47 5.40
N LEU A 234 10.05 20.35 5.15
CA LEU A 234 9.44 19.03 5.21
C LEU A 234 9.11 18.62 6.65
N THR A 235 9.99 18.92 7.61
CA THR A 235 9.75 18.66 9.04
C THR A 235 8.66 19.54 9.61
N ASP A 236 8.58 20.82 9.19
CA ASP A 236 7.49 21.72 9.58
C ASP A 236 6.13 21.19 9.12
N LEU A 237 6.07 20.70 7.88
CA LEU A 237 4.86 20.05 7.36
C LEU A 237 4.51 18.78 8.16
N TYR A 238 5.51 17.96 8.48
CA TYR A 238 5.29 16.76 9.29
C TYR A 238 4.75 17.09 10.68
N VAL A 239 5.37 18.05 11.37
CA VAL A 239 4.90 18.52 12.69
C VAL A 239 3.49 19.08 12.62
N ALA A 240 3.16 19.84 11.56
CA ALA A 240 1.80 20.36 11.37
C ALA A 240 0.76 19.21 11.27
N LYS A 241 1.09 18.15 10.52
CA LYS A 241 0.22 16.96 10.43
C LYS A 241 0.10 16.19 11.74
N LEU A 242 1.16 16.09 12.51
CA LEU A 242 1.13 15.46 13.83
C LEU A 242 0.26 16.20 14.82
N LYS A 243 0.22 17.54 14.78
CA LYS A 243 -0.66 18.36 15.62
C LYS A 243 -2.13 18.07 15.38
N GLU A 244 -2.54 17.72 14.16
CA GLU A 244 -3.90 17.28 13.87
C GLU A 244 -4.27 15.96 14.59
N LEU A 245 -3.27 15.18 15.00
CA LEU A 245 -3.41 13.86 15.65
C LEU A 245 -3.31 13.91 17.17
N GLU A 246 -2.80 15.00 17.77
CA GLU A 246 -2.43 15.09 19.19
C GLU A 246 -3.55 14.65 20.13
N VAL A 247 -4.74 15.22 19.96
CA VAL A 247 -5.89 14.93 20.83
C VAL A 247 -6.39 13.52 20.60
N ARG A 248 -6.52 13.12 19.33
CA ARG A 248 -7.09 11.84 18.94
C ARG A 248 -6.28 10.65 19.41
N TYR A 249 -4.95 10.72 19.22
CA TYR A 249 -4.02 9.63 19.53
C TYR A 249 -3.20 9.87 20.80
N GLN A 250 -3.50 10.93 21.56
CA GLN A 250 -2.82 11.24 22.83
C GLN A 250 -1.29 11.27 22.70
N VAL A 251 -0.79 11.95 21.66
CA VAL A 251 0.63 12.05 21.34
C VAL A 251 1.19 13.48 21.51
N GLY A 252 0.43 14.40 22.11
CA GLY A 252 0.84 15.79 22.27
C GLY A 252 2.21 15.96 22.94
N PRO A 253 2.49 15.33 24.11
CA PRO A 253 3.81 15.42 24.76
C PRO A 253 4.95 14.90 23.87
N ASP A 254 4.69 13.85 23.06
CA ASP A 254 5.68 13.27 22.14
C ASP A 254 5.96 14.24 20.97
N VAL A 255 4.93 14.93 20.46
CA VAL A 255 5.05 15.95 19.41
C VAL A 255 5.81 17.17 19.91
N GLU A 256 5.53 17.64 21.12
CA GLU A 256 6.27 18.73 21.75
C GLU A 256 7.76 18.37 21.94
N GLN A 257 8.05 17.15 22.35
CA GLN A 257 9.43 16.67 22.47
C GLN A 257 10.11 16.66 21.10
N LEU A 258 9.45 16.16 20.05
CA LEU A 258 9.98 16.21 18.69
C LEU A 258 10.30 17.65 18.26
N GLN A 259 9.38 18.60 18.49
CA GLN A 259 9.61 20.01 18.15
C GLN A 259 10.82 20.60 18.83
N ARG A 260 11.02 20.30 20.13
CA ARG A 260 12.23 20.74 20.86
C ARG A 260 13.50 20.17 20.23
N THR A 261 13.49 18.87 19.96
CA THR A 261 14.64 18.18 19.34
C THR A 261 14.96 18.72 17.94
N LEU A 262 13.94 18.92 17.10
CA LEU A 262 14.14 19.50 15.76
C LEU A 262 14.68 20.93 15.81
N LYS A 263 14.26 21.73 16.78
CA LYS A 263 14.78 23.10 16.99
C LYS A 263 16.27 23.12 17.36
N GLU A 264 16.76 22.10 18.07
CA GLU A 264 18.17 21.96 18.39
C GLU A 264 19.02 21.48 17.20
N LEU A 265 18.40 20.74 16.26
CA LEU A 265 19.09 20.18 15.09
C LEU A 265 19.14 21.16 13.91
N LEU A 266 18.08 21.93 13.71
CA LEU A 266 17.88 22.82 12.54
C LEU A 266 18.13 24.27 12.87
#